data_1fbec8101b01a9ff075bc6cd38f8e8e3
#
_entry.id   1fbec8101b01a9ff075bc6cd38f8e8e3
#
_cell.length_a   1.000
_cell.length_b   1.000
_cell.length_c   1.000
_cell.angle_alpha   90.00
_cell.angle_beta   90.00
_cell.angle_gamma   90.00
#
_symmetry.space_group_name_H-M   'P 1'
#
loop_
_entity.id
_entity.type
_entity.pdbx_description
1 polymer ?
#
loop_
_entity_poly.entity_id
_entity_poly.type
_entity_poly.pdbx_seq_one_letter_code
_entity_poly.pdbx_strand_id
1 'polypeptide(L)'
;MTEAEITAIRDETEHKWRQPFALYFTIILCSIGAAVQGWDQTGSNGANLSFPVALGIPDTAELLDGSPNPDAEKNQWLVGIVNAGPYIASAAIGCWLSDPCNAFLGRRGAIFISAIFCVLTPIGSAVAQTWPQLFVTRLLLGLGMGLKASTVPIFCAENTPASVRGGLVMCWQLWTAFGIFLGFSANLAVKDTGDIAWRLQFGSAFIPAIPLLVGVYFCPESPRWYIKKGNMKGAFKSLCRLRNSRLQAARDLYYIYAQIKVEQEIAGEGNYLTRFVELFTIPRVRRATLASFVVMIAQQMCGINIVAFYSSTVFAQAGASNTEALFASWGFGLVNFLFAFPAVFTIDTFGRRTLLLFTFPQMAWTLLAAAFCFYIPEESKAHLACIALFVFLFAAFYSPGEGPVPFTYSAEVFPLSHREVGMSWAVATCLGWAAVLSITFPRMLAVMTPTGAFCFYAGLNVTALVMIFLWVPETKQRTLEELDYIFAVPTTKHMHYQCFKVLPWWIQRYIFRRDVKLEPLYKLDLTAHDEKVASREGGGQVISPNTEM
;
A
#
# COMPACT_ATOMS: atom_id res chain seq x y z
N MET A 1 -20.10 -32.42 -21.65
CA MET A 1 -19.43 -32.35 -20.32
C MET A 1 -19.79 -33.60 -19.54
N THR A 2 -18.82 -34.25 -18.95
CA THR A 2 -19.04 -35.39 -18.06
C THR A 2 -19.58 -34.90 -16.71
N GLU A 3 -20.25 -35.77 -15.95
CA GLU A 3 -20.73 -35.42 -14.58
C GLU A 3 -19.60 -34.93 -13.68
N ALA A 4 -18.40 -35.52 -13.81
CA ALA A 4 -17.21 -35.09 -13.08
C ALA A 4 -16.78 -33.66 -13.42
N GLU A 5 -16.94 -33.22 -14.68
CA GLU A 5 -16.63 -31.86 -15.13
C GLU A 5 -17.66 -30.85 -14.59
N ILE A 6 -18.94 -31.22 -14.59
CA ILE A 6 -20.01 -30.39 -14.03
C ILE A 6 -19.81 -30.22 -12.51
N THR A 7 -19.48 -31.31 -11.80
CA THR A 7 -19.16 -31.28 -10.38
C THR A 7 -17.96 -30.39 -10.09
N ALA A 8 -16.89 -30.47 -10.89
CA ALA A 8 -15.70 -29.63 -10.71
C ALA A 8 -15.99 -28.11 -10.90
N ILE A 9 -16.93 -27.74 -11.78
CA ILE A 9 -17.35 -26.34 -11.95
C ILE A 9 -18.23 -25.89 -10.78
N ARG A 10 -19.10 -26.76 -10.28
CA ARG A 10 -19.95 -26.47 -9.11
C ARG A 10 -19.12 -26.32 -7.85
N ASP A 11 -18.14 -27.20 -7.62
CA ASP A 11 -17.18 -27.11 -6.50
C ASP A 11 -16.42 -25.79 -6.46
N GLU A 12 -16.11 -25.18 -7.61
CA GLU A 12 -15.43 -23.87 -7.68
C GLU A 12 -16.28 -22.75 -7.08
N THR A 13 -17.60 -22.81 -7.22
CA THR A 13 -18.52 -21.81 -6.68
C THR A 13 -18.93 -22.08 -5.24
N GLU A 14 -19.12 -23.35 -4.87
CA GLU A 14 -19.53 -23.76 -3.53
C GLU A 14 -18.36 -23.79 -2.54
N HIS A 15 -17.17 -24.22 -3.00
CA HIS A 15 -15.98 -24.37 -2.17
C HIS A 15 -14.82 -23.47 -2.66
N LYS A 16 -15.02 -22.16 -2.70
CA LYS A 16 -14.06 -21.15 -3.23
C LYS A 16 -12.64 -21.26 -2.68
N TRP A 17 -12.50 -21.70 -1.43
CA TRP A 17 -11.20 -21.81 -0.76
C TRP A 17 -10.51 -23.16 -0.95
N ARG A 18 -11.14 -24.13 -1.61
CA ARG A 18 -10.51 -25.42 -1.93
C ARG A 18 -9.67 -25.29 -3.19
N GLN A 19 -8.40 -24.90 -3.03
CA GLN A 19 -7.48 -24.62 -4.12
C GLN A 19 -6.25 -25.53 -4.09
N PRO A 20 -5.50 -25.72 -5.20
CA PRO A 20 -4.30 -26.54 -5.23
C PRO A 20 -3.20 -25.99 -4.33
N PHE A 21 -2.36 -26.89 -3.80
CA PHE A 21 -1.20 -26.51 -2.96
C PHE A 21 -0.28 -25.48 -3.65
N ALA A 22 -0.04 -25.63 -4.96
CA ALA A 22 0.81 -24.69 -5.71
C ALA A 22 0.27 -23.24 -5.72
N LEU A 23 -1.05 -23.06 -5.69
CA LEU A 23 -1.65 -21.72 -5.56
C LEU A 23 -1.41 -21.16 -4.17
N TYR A 24 -1.70 -21.94 -3.10
CA TYR A 24 -1.44 -21.49 -1.74
C TYR A 24 0.02 -21.20 -1.48
N PHE A 25 0.93 -22.03 -1.99
CA PHE A 25 2.37 -21.78 -1.91
C PHE A 25 2.75 -20.46 -2.58
N THR A 26 2.19 -20.16 -3.76
CA THR A 26 2.41 -18.90 -4.47
C THR A 26 1.90 -17.71 -3.65
N ILE A 27 0.71 -17.82 -3.04
CA ILE A 27 0.13 -16.78 -2.19
C ILE A 27 0.99 -16.55 -0.94
N ILE A 28 1.41 -17.61 -0.27
CA ILE A 28 2.30 -17.51 0.91
C ILE A 28 3.59 -16.80 0.53
N LEU A 29 4.17 -17.13 -0.62
CA LEU A 29 5.40 -16.48 -1.08
C LEU A 29 5.19 -15.00 -1.41
N CYS A 30 4.07 -14.63 -2.04
CA CYS A 30 3.68 -13.25 -2.25
C CYS A 30 3.49 -12.51 -0.91
N SER A 31 2.92 -13.18 0.08
CA SER A 31 2.74 -12.65 1.45
C SER A 31 4.08 -12.42 2.15
N ILE A 32 5.04 -13.34 1.99
CA ILE A 32 6.41 -13.14 2.47
C ILE A 32 7.05 -11.93 1.77
N GLY A 33 6.85 -11.76 0.46
CA GLY A 33 7.31 -10.59 -0.28
C GLY A 33 6.76 -9.27 0.27
N ALA A 34 5.49 -9.26 0.68
CA ALA A 34 4.88 -8.11 1.36
C ALA A 34 5.45 -7.90 2.77
N ALA A 35 5.66 -8.98 3.54
CA ALA A 35 6.25 -8.90 4.86
C ALA A 35 7.71 -8.39 4.82
N VAL A 36 8.50 -8.78 3.83
CA VAL A 36 9.84 -8.20 3.57
C VAL A 36 9.74 -6.70 3.39
N GLN A 37 8.73 -6.20 2.66
CA GLN A 37 8.52 -4.76 2.47
C GLN A 37 8.30 -4.02 3.80
N GLY A 38 7.44 -4.57 4.67
CA GLY A 38 7.17 -3.98 5.98
C GLY A 38 8.38 -4.04 6.93
N TRP A 39 9.12 -5.14 6.92
CA TRP A 39 10.32 -5.30 7.75
C TRP A 39 11.42 -4.31 7.36
N ASP A 40 11.66 -4.12 6.05
CA ASP A 40 12.64 -3.14 5.54
C ASP A 40 12.33 -1.71 6.00
N GLN A 41 11.04 -1.36 6.16
CA GLN A 41 10.60 -0.04 6.63
C GLN A 41 10.95 0.21 8.09
N THR A 42 10.94 -0.80 8.92
CA THR A 42 11.11 -0.67 10.38
C THR A 42 12.51 -0.92 10.89
N GLY A 43 13.38 -1.50 10.06
CA GLY A 43 14.79 -1.69 10.44
C GLY A 43 15.51 -0.39 10.81
N SER A 44 15.20 0.73 10.14
CA SER A 44 15.75 2.04 10.46
C SER A 44 15.22 2.63 11.76
N ASN A 45 13.99 2.29 12.17
CA ASN A 45 13.34 2.87 13.34
C ASN A 45 14.14 2.62 14.64
N GLY A 46 14.48 1.35 14.91
CA GLY A 46 15.30 1.01 16.06
C GLY A 46 16.73 1.53 15.94
N ALA A 47 17.32 1.39 14.74
CA ALA A 47 18.68 1.81 14.46
C ALA A 47 18.89 3.34 14.64
N ASN A 48 17.87 4.17 14.40
CA ASN A 48 17.94 5.63 14.56
C ASN A 48 18.40 6.06 15.97
N LEU A 49 18.20 5.22 16.97
CA LEU A 49 18.64 5.52 18.34
C LEU A 49 20.16 5.48 18.55
N SER A 50 20.92 4.83 17.66
CA SER A 50 22.34 4.60 17.87
C SER A 50 23.23 4.76 16.63
N PHE A 51 22.76 4.49 15.41
CA PHE A 51 23.62 4.57 14.22
C PHE A 51 24.14 5.99 13.93
N PRO A 52 23.40 7.09 14.20
CA PRO A 52 23.92 8.43 13.90
C PRO A 52 25.21 8.71 14.69
N VAL A 53 25.23 8.37 15.96
CA VAL A 53 26.43 8.52 16.81
C VAL A 53 27.52 7.57 16.37
N ALA A 54 27.20 6.30 16.08
CA ALA A 54 28.18 5.28 15.68
C ALA A 54 28.88 5.60 14.35
N LEU A 55 28.22 6.31 13.44
CA LEU A 55 28.77 6.70 12.13
C LEU A 55 29.30 8.13 12.08
N GLY A 56 29.40 8.82 13.21
CA GLY A 56 29.98 10.16 13.33
C GLY A 56 29.07 11.28 12.77
N ILE A 57 27.77 11.06 12.77
CA ILE A 57 26.74 12.05 12.35
C ILE A 57 25.70 12.25 13.47
N PRO A 58 26.09 12.57 14.72
CA PRO A 58 25.12 12.78 15.79
C PRO A 58 24.15 13.92 15.42
N ASP A 59 22.85 13.65 15.48
CA ASP A 59 21.78 14.57 15.07
C ASP A 59 21.15 15.33 16.25
N THR A 60 21.60 15.05 17.46
CA THR A 60 21.20 15.74 18.69
C THR A 60 21.86 17.13 18.80
N ALA A 61 21.17 18.07 19.49
CA ALA A 61 21.68 19.42 19.71
C ALA A 61 22.93 19.45 20.59
N GLU A 62 23.07 18.47 21.48
CA GLU A 62 24.23 18.29 22.36
C GLU A 62 24.96 16.99 22.05
N LEU A 63 26.26 17.01 22.17
CA LEU A 63 27.11 15.82 22.06
C LEU A 63 27.10 15.02 23.37
N LEU A 64 27.63 13.80 23.36
CA LEU A 64 27.69 12.92 24.55
C LEU A 64 28.48 13.51 25.72
N ASP A 65 29.37 14.47 25.46
CA ASP A 65 30.14 15.21 26.44
C ASP A 65 29.42 16.46 27.01
N GLY A 66 28.18 16.72 26.59
CA GLY A 66 27.38 17.87 26.96
C GLY A 66 27.73 19.17 26.25
N SER A 67 28.66 19.13 25.26
CA SER A 67 28.97 20.29 24.44
C SER A 67 27.95 20.51 23.33
N PRO A 68 27.67 21.78 22.89
CA PRO A 68 26.78 22.03 21.79
C PRO A 68 27.33 21.44 20.49
N ASN A 69 26.46 20.78 19.70
CA ASN A 69 26.81 20.19 18.44
C ASN A 69 26.68 21.21 17.29
N PRO A 70 27.80 21.72 16.72
CA PRO A 70 27.74 22.72 15.65
C PRO A 70 27.21 22.16 14.33
N ASP A 71 27.34 20.85 14.11
CA ASP A 71 26.90 20.18 12.89
C ASP A 71 25.49 19.54 13.01
N ALA A 72 24.77 19.75 14.11
CA ALA A 72 23.48 19.12 14.36
C ALA A 72 22.50 19.27 13.19
N GLU A 73 22.38 20.47 12.64
CA GLU A 73 21.50 20.74 11.50
C GLU A 73 21.86 19.91 10.25
N LYS A 74 23.13 19.90 9.88
CA LYS A 74 23.65 19.10 8.77
C LYS A 74 23.42 17.60 9.00
N ASN A 75 23.67 17.14 10.20
CA ASN A 75 23.54 15.74 10.57
C ASN A 75 22.07 15.28 10.56
N GLN A 76 21.10 16.12 10.97
CA GLN A 76 19.66 15.85 10.84
C GLN A 76 19.27 15.59 9.38
N TRP A 77 19.75 16.40 8.44
CA TRP A 77 19.53 16.18 7.02
C TRP A 77 20.21 14.91 6.52
N LEU A 78 21.44 14.61 6.98
CA LEU A 78 22.14 13.38 6.60
C LEU A 78 21.43 12.12 7.08
N VAL A 79 20.96 12.10 8.32
CA VAL A 79 20.16 10.99 8.87
C VAL A 79 18.86 10.80 8.05
N GLY A 80 18.18 11.89 7.73
CA GLY A 80 17.01 11.87 6.89
C GLY A 80 17.29 11.30 5.49
N ILE A 81 18.38 11.72 4.84
CA ILE A 81 18.80 11.23 3.51
C ILE A 81 19.16 9.74 3.54
N VAL A 82 19.91 9.29 4.56
CA VAL A 82 20.26 7.87 4.71
C VAL A 82 19.00 7.01 4.87
N ASN A 83 18.06 7.45 5.70
CA ASN A 83 16.79 6.74 5.89
C ASN A 83 15.89 6.78 4.64
N ALA A 84 15.95 7.85 3.87
CA ALA A 84 15.20 8.00 2.62
C ALA A 84 15.80 7.22 1.44
N GLY A 85 17.03 6.76 1.53
CA GLY A 85 17.75 6.08 0.45
C GLY A 85 16.91 5.04 -0.31
N PRO A 86 16.27 4.06 0.37
CA PRO A 86 15.45 3.06 -0.29
C PRO A 86 14.28 3.65 -1.06
N TYR A 87 13.64 4.68 -0.52
CA TYR A 87 12.46 5.31 -1.11
C TYR A 87 12.84 6.16 -2.33
N ILE A 88 13.97 6.88 -2.27
CA ILE A 88 14.52 7.66 -3.40
C ILE A 88 14.79 6.73 -4.59
N ALA A 89 15.56 5.66 -4.37
CA ALA A 89 15.91 4.74 -5.43
C ALA A 89 14.70 3.94 -5.96
N SER A 90 13.76 3.59 -5.08
CA SER A 90 12.51 2.93 -5.49
C SER A 90 11.69 3.82 -6.41
N ALA A 91 11.46 5.07 -6.04
CA ALA A 91 10.63 6.01 -6.80
C ALA A 91 11.29 6.43 -8.11
N ALA A 92 12.62 6.69 -8.09
CA ALA A 92 13.35 7.17 -9.26
C ALA A 92 13.60 6.07 -10.30
N ILE A 93 13.88 4.84 -9.86
CA ILE A 93 14.37 3.77 -10.74
C ILE A 93 13.61 2.45 -10.51
N GLY A 94 13.48 1.99 -9.27
CA GLY A 94 13.01 0.64 -8.93
C GLY A 94 11.63 0.31 -9.48
N CYS A 95 10.66 1.23 -9.35
CA CYS A 95 9.30 1.06 -9.85
C CYS A 95 9.24 0.98 -11.39
N TRP A 96 10.09 1.73 -12.08
CA TRP A 96 10.14 1.79 -13.54
C TRP A 96 10.88 0.60 -14.16
N LEU A 97 11.83 -0.01 -13.42
CA LEU A 97 12.49 -1.24 -13.83
C LEU A 97 11.56 -2.46 -13.81
N SER A 98 10.42 -2.37 -13.12
CA SER A 98 9.50 -3.51 -12.99
C SER A 98 8.97 -3.99 -14.33
N ASP A 99 8.62 -3.07 -15.23
CA ASP A 99 8.02 -3.40 -16.52
C ASP A 99 9.01 -4.09 -17.48
N PRO A 100 10.22 -3.55 -17.76
CA PRO A 100 11.20 -4.26 -18.56
C PRO A 100 11.64 -5.59 -17.92
N CYS A 101 11.85 -5.64 -16.61
CA CYS A 101 12.20 -6.90 -15.94
C CYS A 101 11.07 -7.94 -16.08
N ASN A 102 9.83 -7.55 -15.88
CA ASN A 102 8.66 -8.42 -16.06
C ASN A 102 8.51 -8.88 -17.51
N ALA A 103 8.79 -8.02 -18.49
CA ALA A 103 8.72 -8.36 -19.90
C ALA A 103 9.80 -9.37 -20.29
N PHE A 104 11.06 -9.19 -19.88
CA PHE A 104 12.17 -10.05 -20.30
C PHE A 104 12.29 -11.33 -19.48
N LEU A 105 12.21 -11.25 -18.16
CA LEU A 105 12.53 -12.33 -17.22
C LEU A 105 11.30 -13.05 -16.67
N GLY A 106 10.11 -12.50 -16.92
CA GLY A 106 8.88 -12.96 -16.28
C GLY A 106 8.76 -12.45 -14.84
N ARG A 107 7.60 -12.76 -14.23
CA ARG A 107 7.32 -12.28 -12.87
C ARG A 107 8.24 -12.94 -11.84
N ARG A 108 8.50 -14.24 -11.98
CA ARG A 108 9.43 -14.97 -11.10
C ARG A 108 10.86 -14.44 -11.17
N GLY A 109 11.34 -14.16 -12.39
CA GLY A 109 12.68 -13.60 -12.58
C GLY A 109 12.83 -12.21 -11.98
N ALA A 110 11.83 -11.34 -12.14
CA ALA A 110 11.80 -10.01 -11.52
C ALA A 110 11.78 -10.10 -9.98
N ILE A 111 10.95 -10.97 -9.40
CA ILE A 111 10.91 -11.20 -7.95
C ILE A 111 12.24 -11.77 -7.45
N PHE A 112 12.85 -12.69 -8.18
CA PHE A 112 14.16 -13.26 -7.83
C PHE A 112 15.24 -12.19 -7.76
N ILE A 113 15.34 -11.32 -8.78
CA ILE A 113 16.30 -10.20 -8.77
C ILE A 113 16.04 -9.27 -7.59
N SER A 114 14.75 -8.91 -7.35
CA SER A 114 14.41 -8.06 -6.21
C SER A 114 14.81 -8.71 -4.88
N ALA A 115 14.63 -10.02 -4.74
CA ALA A 115 15.00 -10.77 -3.54
C ALA A 115 16.52 -10.81 -3.32
N ILE A 116 17.33 -10.88 -4.39
CA ILE A 116 18.80 -10.75 -4.29
C ILE A 116 19.17 -9.42 -3.63
N PHE A 117 18.59 -8.31 -4.10
CA PHE A 117 18.83 -7.00 -3.46
C PHE A 117 18.37 -7.00 -2.01
N CYS A 118 17.16 -7.52 -1.70
CA CYS A 118 16.63 -7.57 -0.34
C CYS A 118 17.42 -8.50 0.61
N VAL A 119 18.22 -9.44 0.10
CA VAL A 119 19.13 -10.28 0.92
C VAL A 119 20.48 -9.60 1.10
N LEU A 120 21.11 -9.15 0.01
CA LEU A 120 22.49 -8.68 0.05
C LEU A 120 22.62 -7.29 0.67
N THR A 121 21.66 -6.38 0.42
CA THR A 121 21.80 -4.99 0.86
C THR A 121 21.60 -4.78 2.36
N PRO A 122 20.70 -5.48 3.09
CA PRO A 122 20.67 -5.43 4.55
C PRO A 122 21.96 -5.94 5.18
N ILE A 123 22.55 -7.00 4.64
CA ILE A 123 23.86 -7.51 5.08
C ILE A 123 24.94 -6.45 4.84
N GLY A 124 24.93 -5.80 3.66
CA GLY A 124 25.82 -4.68 3.36
C GLY A 124 25.64 -3.50 4.31
N SER A 125 24.40 -3.20 4.69
CA SER A 125 24.08 -2.15 5.66
C SER A 125 24.61 -2.48 7.06
N ALA A 126 24.56 -3.75 7.46
CA ALA A 126 25.08 -4.21 8.75
C ALA A 126 26.62 -4.09 8.87
N VAL A 127 27.34 -4.20 7.77
CA VAL A 127 28.82 -4.12 7.77
C VAL A 127 29.35 -2.73 7.42
N ALA A 128 28.51 -1.76 7.13
CA ALA A 128 28.89 -0.39 6.79
C ALA A 128 29.68 0.28 7.93
N GLN A 129 30.78 0.95 7.59
CA GLN A 129 31.66 1.64 8.55
C GLN A 129 31.47 3.17 8.51
N THR A 130 30.90 3.68 7.43
CA THR A 130 30.66 5.11 7.23
C THR A 130 29.24 5.36 6.73
N TRP A 131 28.71 6.54 6.98
CA TRP A 131 27.36 6.90 6.52
C TRP A 131 27.19 6.86 4.98
N PRO A 132 28.20 7.21 4.12
CA PRO A 132 28.05 7.06 2.68
C PRO A 132 27.94 5.59 2.23
N GLN A 133 28.68 4.68 2.88
CA GLN A 133 28.55 3.25 2.60
C GLN A 133 27.14 2.75 2.95
N LEU A 134 26.62 3.15 4.12
CA LEU A 134 25.26 2.83 4.53
C LEU A 134 24.26 3.42 3.53
N PHE A 135 24.42 4.65 3.09
CA PHE A 135 23.53 5.28 2.12
C PHE A 135 23.51 4.54 0.78
N VAL A 136 24.68 4.13 0.25
CA VAL A 136 24.76 3.36 -1.01
C VAL A 136 24.03 2.01 -0.87
N THR A 137 24.23 1.28 0.23
CA THR A 137 23.53 0.00 0.44
C THR A 137 22.01 0.22 0.56
N ARG A 138 21.57 1.30 1.18
CA ARG A 138 20.17 1.70 1.28
C ARG A 138 19.58 2.08 -0.09
N LEU A 139 20.33 2.76 -0.96
CA LEU A 139 19.91 3.03 -2.34
C LEU A 139 19.73 1.72 -3.14
N LEU A 140 20.67 0.79 -3.03
CA LEU A 140 20.56 -0.51 -3.69
C LEU A 140 19.36 -1.33 -3.18
N LEU A 141 19.06 -1.26 -1.88
CA LEU A 141 17.84 -1.85 -1.30
C LEU A 141 16.60 -1.30 -2.01
N GLY A 142 16.57 0.00 -2.27
CA GLY A 142 15.45 0.66 -2.95
C GLY A 142 15.16 0.11 -4.35
N LEU A 143 16.16 -0.30 -5.11
CA LEU A 143 15.93 -0.96 -6.40
C LEU A 143 15.12 -2.25 -6.22
N GLY A 144 15.50 -3.08 -5.24
CA GLY A 144 14.77 -4.30 -4.90
C GLY A 144 13.36 -4.01 -4.38
N MET A 145 13.20 -3.01 -3.51
CA MET A 145 11.91 -2.62 -2.95
C MET A 145 10.92 -2.15 -4.02
N GLY A 146 11.33 -1.25 -4.92
CA GLY A 146 10.47 -0.73 -5.98
C GLY A 146 10.06 -1.81 -6.98
N LEU A 147 11.01 -2.65 -7.41
CA LEU A 147 10.75 -3.78 -8.30
C LEU A 147 9.77 -4.78 -7.67
N LYS A 148 9.94 -5.12 -6.39
CA LYS A 148 9.09 -6.03 -5.64
C LYS A 148 7.67 -5.46 -5.44
N ALA A 149 7.56 -4.21 -4.99
CA ALA A 149 6.29 -3.55 -4.72
C ALA A 149 5.38 -3.46 -5.96
N SER A 150 5.97 -3.34 -7.14
CA SER A 150 5.22 -3.33 -8.40
C SER A 150 4.92 -4.74 -8.91
N THR A 151 5.84 -5.70 -8.78
CA THR A 151 5.71 -7.03 -9.42
C THR A 151 4.91 -8.04 -8.60
N VAL A 152 5.08 -8.08 -7.26
CA VAL A 152 4.46 -9.14 -6.42
C VAL A 152 2.93 -9.08 -6.42
N PRO A 153 2.26 -7.90 -6.30
CA PRO A 153 0.81 -7.84 -6.39
C PRO A 153 0.28 -8.28 -7.75
N ILE A 154 0.97 -7.95 -8.84
CA ILE A 154 0.62 -8.37 -10.21
C ILE A 154 0.75 -9.89 -10.33
N PHE A 155 1.85 -10.47 -9.86
CA PHE A 155 2.08 -11.91 -9.89
C PHE A 155 1.01 -12.68 -9.10
N CYS A 156 0.63 -12.18 -7.92
CA CYS A 156 -0.45 -12.74 -7.13
C CYS A 156 -1.78 -12.69 -7.89
N ALA A 157 -2.14 -11.55 -8.47
CA ALA A 157 -3.40 -11.35 -9.20
C ALA A 157 -3.50 -12.19 -10.48
N GLU A 158 -2.38 -12.38 -11.22
CA GLU A 158 -2.34 -13.16 -12.46
C GLU A 158 -2.46 -14.67 -12.23
N ASN A 159 -1.97 -15.18 -11.08
CA ASN A 159 -2.03 -16.61 -10.75
C ASN A 159 -3.35 -17.01 -10.06
N THR A 160 -4.04 -16.05 -9.46
CA THR A 160 -5.24 -16.29 -8.65
C THR A 160 -6.50 -16.37 -9.52
N PRO A 161 -7.41 -17.35 -9.26
CA PRO A 161 -8.71 -17.39 -9.92
C PRO A 161 -9.57 -16.17 -9.53
N ALA A 162 -10.47 -15.77 -10.44
CA ALA A 162 -11.30 -14.58 -10.26
C ALA A 162 -12.15 -14.60 -8.98
N SER A 163 -12.61 -15.80 -8.56
CA SER A 163 -13.47 -16.01 -7.39
C SER A 163 -12.86 -15.57 -6.05
N VAL A 164 -11.52 -15.58 -5.92
CA VAL A 164 -10.80 -15.25 -4.66
C VAL A 164 -9.78 -14.12 -4.84
N ARG A 165 -9.65 -13.55 -6.04
CA ARG A 165 -8.66 -12.54 -6.39
C ARG A 165 -8.75 -11.29 -5.53
N GLY A 166 -9.96 -10.77 -5.30
CA GLY A 166 -10.18 -9.53 -4.52
C GLY A 166 -9.61 -9.64 -3.11
N GLY A 167 -9.95 -10.72 -2.38
CA GLY A 167 -9.43 -10.95 -1.02
C GLY A 167 -7.91 -11.12 -0.96
N LEU A 168 -7.31 -11.69 -2.01
CA LEU A 168 -5.86 -11.96 -2.02
C LEU A 168 -5.01 -10.75 -2.41
N VAL A 169 -5.52 -9.85 -3.24
CA VAL A 169 -4.84 -8.56 -3.51
C VAL A 169 -4.80 -7.70 -2.24
N MET A 170 -5.84 -7.75 -1.42
CA MET A 170 -5.88 -7.09 -0.11
C MET A 170 -4.83 -7.63 0.87
N CYS A 171 -4.42 -8.89 0.72
CA CYS A 171 -3.40 -9.50 1.57
C CYS A 171 -2.04 -8.79 1.49
N TRP A 172 -1.72 -8.08 0.40
CA TRP A 172 -0.46 -7.31 0.30
C TRP A 172 -0.30 -6.35 1.49
N GLN A 173 -1.30 -5.52 1.75
CA GLN A 173 -1.22 -4.55 2.85
C GLN A 173 -1.25 -5.23 4.23
N LEU A 174 -2.08 -6.27 4.40
CA LEU A 174 -2.14 -7.03 5.65
C LEU A 174 -0.77 -7.62 6.01
N TRP A 175 -0.09 -8.25 5.04
CA TRP A 175 1.21 -8.85 5.25
C TRP A 175 2.34 -7.83 5.34
N THR A 176 2.20 -6.65 4.73
CA THR A 176 3.11 -5.52 4.97
C THR A 176 3.00 -5.05 6.42
N ALA A 177 1.79 -4.89 6.97
CA ALA A 177 1.58 -4.55 8.37
C ALA A 177 2.16 -5.61 9.32
N PHE A 178 2.01 -6.90 8.98
CA PHE A 178 2.65 -7.99 9.70
C PHE A 178 4.17 -7.90 9.66
N GLY A 179 4.75 -7.57 8.50
CA GLY A 179 6.19 -7.34 8.35
C GLY A 179 6.70 -6.19 9.21
N ILE A 180 5.94 -5.10 9.32
CA ILE A 180 6.22 -3.98 10.21
C ILE A 180 6.28 -4.48 11.67
N PHE A 181 5.28 -5.23 12.10
CA PHE A 181 5.24 -5.82 13.45
C PHE A 181 6.43 -6.75 13.71
N LEU A 182 6.79 -7.61 12.76
CA LEU A 182 7.96 -8.49 12.88
C LEU A 182 9.27 -7.71 12.91
N GLY A 183 9.41 -6.65 12.12
CA GLY A 183 10.59 -5.79 12.12
C GLY A 183 10.80 -5.09 13.46
N PHE A 184 9.72 -4.58 14.08
CA PHE A 184 9.80 -4.07 15.45
C PHE A 184 10.13 -5.15 16.47
N SER A 185 9.63 -6.37 16.28
CA SER A 185 9.98 -7.51 17.14
C SER A 185 11.47 -7.86 17.03
N ALA A 186 12.03 -7.80 15.81
CA ALA A 186 13.47 -8.00 15.60
C ALA A 186 14.30 -6.89 16.27
N ASN A 187 13.87 -5.63 16.20
CA ASN A 187 14.54 -4.52 16.88
C ASN A 187 14.59 -4.73 18.41
N LEU A 188 13.51 -5.24 19.01
CA LEU A 188 13.48 -5.61 20.42
C LEU A 188 14.38 -6.80 20.76
N ALA A 189 14.40 -7.82 19.90
CA ALA A 189 15.20 -9.03 20.14
C ALA A 189 16.70 -8.76 20.21
N VAL A 190 17.18 -7.76 19.45
CA VAL A 190 18.61 -7.42 19.38
C VAL A 190 19.01 -6.21 20.21
N LYS A 191 18.11 -5.60 20.99
CA LYS A 191 18.35 -4.35 21.73
C LYS A 191 19.50 -4.42 22.72
N ASP A 192 19.73 -5.59 23.33
CA ASP A 192 20.72 -5.80 24.41
C ASP A 192 22.10 -6.25 23.85
N THR A 193 22.32 -6.19 22.54
CA THR A 193 23.60 -6.60 21.92
C THR A 193 24.69 -5.52 21.92
N GLY A 194 24.44 -4.37 22.58
CA GLY A 194 25.41 -3.29 22.70
C GLY A 194 25.61 -2.50 21.41
N ASP A 195 26.88 -2.13 21.12
CA ASP A 195 27.23 -1.24 19.99
C ASP A 195 26.89 -1.80 18.60
N ILE A 196 26.68 -3.11 18.48
CA ILE A 196 26.29 -3.76 17.22
C ILE A 196 24.77 -3.82 17.02
N ALA A 197 23.96 -3.37 17.97
CA ALA A 197 22.52 -3.48 17.91
C ALA A 197 21.93 -2.88 16.62
N TRP A 198 22.32 -1.67 16.26
CA TRP A 198 21.83 -1.02 15.03
C TRP A 198 22.22 -1.77 13.75
N ARG A 199 23.39 -2.44 13.74
CA ARG A 199 23.86 -3.27 12.61
C ARG A 199 22.96 -4.49 12.43
N LEU A 200 22.57 -5.13 13.53
CA LEU A 200 21.66 -6.26 13.52
C LEU A 200 20.23 -5.84 13.19
N GLN A 201 19.79 -4.65 13.61
CA GLN A 201 18.49 -4.10 13.28
C GLN A 201 18.33 -3.87 11.76
N PHE A 202 19.30 -3.19 11.12
CA PHE A 202 19.33 -3.08 9.67
C PHE A 202 19.52 -4.42 8.97
N GLY A 203 20.42 -5.26 9.49
CA GLY A 203 20.75 -6.54 8.91
C GLY A 203 19.59 -7.54 8.95
N SER A 204 18.76 -7.53 10.01
CA SER A 204 17.69 -8.54 10.23
C SER A 204 16.72 -8.69 9.05
N ALA A 205 16.56 -7.66 8.23
CA ALA A 205 15.65 -7.68 7.08
C ALA A 205 16.01 -8.72 6.00
N PHE A 206 17.25 -9.27 5.99
CA PHE A 206 17.61 -10.36 5.08
C PHE A 206 16.87 -11.67 5.40
N ILE A 207 16.47 -11.89 6.67
CA ILE A 207 15.88 -13.16 7.13
C ILE A 207 14.61 -13.52 6.33
N PRO A 208 13.57 -12.68 6.25
CA PRO A 208 12.38 -13.00 5.49
C PRO A 208 12.61 -12.97 3.96
N ALA A 209 13.68 -12.36 3.48
CA ALA A 209 14.01 -12.33 2.06
C ALA A 209 14.61 -13.66 1.54
N ILE A 210 15.22 -14.47 2.41
CA ILE A 210 15.77 -15.79 2.02
C ILE A 210 14.67 -16.75 1.51
N PRO A 211 13.55 -17.00 2.23
CA PRO A 211 12.48 -17.82 1.73
C PRO A 211 11.90 -17.31 0.40
N LEU A 212 11.84 -16.00 0.20
CA LEU A 212 11.41 -15.41 -1.05
C LEU A 212 12.38 -15.74 -2.18
N LEU A 213 13.68 -15.58 -1.96
CA LEU A 213 14.74 -15.87 -2.93
C LEU A 213 14.73 -17.34 -3.37
N VAL A 214 14.66 -18.26 -2.41
CA VAL A 214 14.69 -19.70 -2.68
C VAL A 214 13.35 -20.20 -3.24
N GLY A 215 12.24 -19.71 -2.69
CA GLY A 215 10.91 -20.21 -2.96
C GLY A 215 10.33 -19.81 -4.33
N VAL A 216 10.77 -18.70 -4.91
CA VAL A 216 10.13 -18.13 -6.11
C VAL A 216 10.15 -19.06 -7.32
N TYR A 217 11.18 -19.86 -7.49
CA TYR A 217 11.28 -20.80 -8.63
C TYR A 217 10.43 -22.06 -8.45
N PHE A 218 9.96 -22.37 -7.26
CA PHE A 218 8.99 -23.43 -7.03
C PHE A 218 7.55 -23.03 -7.41
N CYS A 219 7.27 -21.72 -7.48
CA CYS A 219 5.99 -21.20 -7.97
C CYS A 219 5.84 -21.42 -9.48
N PRO A 220 4.61 -21.61 -9.98
CA PRO A 220 4.32 -21.52 -11.41
C PRO A 220 4.54 -20.07 -11.90
N GLU A 221 5.09 -19.90 -13.11
CA GLU A 221 5.17 -18.57 -13.75
C GLU A 221 3.79 -18.09 -14.18
N SER A 222 3.62 -16.78 -14.33
CA SER A 222 2.37 -16.18 -14.78
C SER A 222 1.89 -16.77 -16.12
N PRO A 223 0.65 -17.31 -16.17
CA PRO A 223 0.05 -17.77 -17.43
C PRO A 223 -0.07 -16.64 -18.45
N ARG A 224 -0.38 -15.42 -17.99
CA ARG A 224 -0.53 -14.22 -18.81
C ARG A 224 0.78 -13.84 -19.51
N TRP A 225 1.91 -13.94 -18.79
CA TRP A 225 3.23 -13.71 -19.37
C TRP A 225 3.57 -14.73 -20.47
N TYR A 226 3.29 -16.03 -20.23
CA TYR A 226 3.51 -17.06 -21.24
C TYR A 226 2.69 -16.82 -22.51
N ILE A 227 1.43 -16.38 -22.36
CA ILE A 227 0.56 -16.06 -23.51
C ILE A 227 1.11 -14.87 -24.29
N LYS A 228 1.51 -13.79 -23.58
CA LYS A 228 2.16 -12.61 -24.22
C LYS A 228 3.43 -12.98 -24.98
N LYS A 229 4.15 -14.04 -24.56
CA LYS A 229 5.33 -14.59 -25.25
C LYS A 229 5.01 -15.65 -26.32
N GLY A 230 3.74 -15.90 -26.60
CA GLY A 230 3.31 -16.93 -27.58
C GLY A 230 3.47 -18.38 -27.11
N ASN A 231 3.85 -18.61 -25.84
CA ASN A 231 4.06 -19.95 -25.29
C ASN A 231 2.78 -20.51 -24.65
N MET A 232 1.82 -20.93 -25.46
CA MET A 232 0.53 -21.49 -25.00
C MET A 232 0.70 -22.78 -24.19
N LYS A 233 1.68 -23.63 -24.53
CA LYS A 233 1.97 -24.88 -23.80
C LYS A 233 2.46 -24.58 -22.39
N GLY A 234 3.34 -23.58 -22.21
CA GLY A 234 3.81 -23.12 -20.92
C GLY A 234 2.69 -22.55 -20.08
N ALA A 235 1.82 -21.72 -20.67
CA ALA A 235 0.65 -21.15 -20.01
C ALA A 235 -0.31 -22.24 -19.50
N PHE A 236 -0.63 -23.23 -20.32
CA PHE A 236 -1.49 -24.33 -19.94
C PHE A 236 -0.88 -25.17 -18.80
N LYS A 237 0.43 -25.49 -18.88
CA LYS A 237 1.13 -26.23 -17.81
C LYS A 237 1.13 -25.46 -16.48
N SER A 238 1.29 -24.15 -16.53
CA SER A 238 1.19 -23.29 -15.34
C SER A 238 -0.22 -23.32 -14.75
N LEU A 239 -1.25 -23.15 -15.58
CA LEU A 239 -2.66 -23.19 -15.15
C LEU A 239 -3.05 -24.56 -14.56
N CYS A 240 -2.56 -25.66 -15.14
CA CYS A 240 -2.82 -27.00 -14.58
C CYS A 240 -2.25 -27.18 -13.14
N ARG A 241 -1.21 -26.44 -12.77
CA ARG A 241 -0.69 -26.42 -11.39
C ARG A 241 -1.50 -25.50 -10.46
N LEU A 242 -2.16 -24.48 -11.02
CA LEU A 242 -2.89 -23.44 -10.29
C LEU A 242 -4.39 -23.70 -10.20
N ARG A 243 -4.91 -24.73 -10.84
CA ARG A 243 -6.35 -25.06 -10.86
C ARG A 243 -6.57 -26.52 -10.46
N ASN A 244 -7.75 -26.79 -9.93
CA ASN A 244 -8.11 -28.13 -9.47
C ASN A 244 -8.36 -29.13 -10.61
N SER A 245 -8.77 -28.65 -11.80
CA SER A 245 -9.04 -29.51 -12.94
C SER A 245 -8.42 -28.97 -14.24
N ARG A 246 -8.15 -29.88 -15.20
CA ARG A 246 -7.67 -29.50 -16.53
C ARG A 246 -8.70 -28.68 -17.31
N LEU A 247 -9.99 -28.93 -17.06
CA LEU A 247 -11.07 -28.17 -17.69
C LEU A 247 -11.07 -26.73 -17.25
N GLN A 248 -10.93 -26.46 -15.93
CA GLN A 248 -10.79 -25.10 -15.39
C GLN A 248 -9.54 -24.41 -15.97
N ALA A 249 -8.42 -25.13 -16.08
CA ALA A 249 -7.19 -24.61 -16.69
C ALA A 249 -7.38 -24.24 -18.16
N ALA A 250 -8.10 -25.04 -18.94
CA ALA A 250 -8.38 -24.77 -20.36
C ALA A 250 -9.33 -23.58 -20.52
N ARG A 251 -10.39 -23.51 -19.72
CA ARG A 251 -11.32 -22.38 -19.68
C ARG A 251 -10.59 -21.06 -19.38
N ASP A 252 -9.80 -21.06 -18.32
CA ASP A 252 -9.08 -19.86 -17.88
C ASP A 252 -8.01 -19.45 -18.90
N LEU A 253 -7.36 -20.42 -19.56
CA LEU A 253 -6.44 -20.15 -20.67
C LEU A 253 -7.13 -19.39 -21.79
N TYR A 254 -8.33 -19.85 -22.19
CA TYR A 254 -9.12 -19.21 -23.24
C TYR A 254 -9.54 -17.79 -22.85
N TYR A 255 -10.03 -17.60 -21.63
CA TYR A 255 -10.42 -16.27 -21.13
C TYR A 255 -9.24 -15.30 -21.09
N ILE A 256 -8.09 -15.73 -20.57
CA ILE A 256 -6.89 -14.89 -20.52
C ILE A 256 -6.41 -14.54 -21.93
N TYR A 257 -6.44 -15.52 -22.86
CA TYR A 257 -6.06 -15.29 -24.24
C TYR A 257 -7.00 -14.29 -24.95
N ALA A 258 -8.31 -14.45 -24.77
CA ALA A 258 -9.30 -13.54 -25.33
C ALA A 258 -9.13 -12.11 -24.77
N GLN A 259 -8.93 -11.97 -23.45
CA GLN A 259 -8.65 -10.67 -22.83
C GLN A 259 -7.40 -10.01 -23.40
N ILE A 260 -6.29 -10.75 -23.53
CA ILE A 260 -5.05 -10.20 -24.08
C ILE A 260 -5.24 -9.75 -25.54
N LYS A 261 -6.01 -10.50 -26.35
CA LYS A 261 -6.32 -10.08 -27.73
C LYS A 261 -7.11 -8.78 -27.77
N VAL A 262 -8.18 -8.69 -26.97
CA VAL A 262 -8.98 -7.46 -26.85
C VAL A 262 -8.13 -6.29 -26.37
N GLU A 263 -7.26 -6.53 -25.39
CA GLU A 263 -6.31 -5.49 -24.91
C GLU A 263 -5.37 -5.02 -26.02
N GLN A 264 -4.84 -5.94 -26.84
CA GLN A 264 -3.95 -5.60 -27.95
C GLN A 264 -4.67 -4.80 -29.04
N GLU A 265 -5.92 -5.14 -29.34
CA GLU A 265 -6.76 -4.43 -30.32
C GLU A 265 -7.09 -3.00 -29.83
N ILE A 266 -7.42 -2.83 -28.54
CA ILE A 266 -7.74 -1.53 -27.96
C ILE A 266 -6.48 -0.67 -27.75
N ALA A 267 -5.38 -1.29 -27.30
CA ALA A 267 -4.17 -0.57 -26.90
C ALA A 267 -3.31 -0.07 -28.07
N GLY A 268 -3.53 -0.58 -29.29
CA GLY A 268 -2.68 -0.28 -30.45
C GLY A 268 -1.20 -0.65 -30.21
N GLU A 269 -0.31 -0.20 -31.11
CA GLU A 269 1.14 -0.47 -31.07
C GLU A 269 1.93 0.52 -30.16
N GLY A 270 1.32 1.04 -29.08
CA GLY A 270 1.96 2.01 -28.19
C GLY A 270 3.13 1.44 -27.37
N ASN A 271 4.30 2.11 -27.43
CA ASN A 271 5.44 1.83 -26.57
C ASN A 271 5.18 2.25 -25.12
N TYR A 272 5.96 1.72 -24.16
CA TYR A 272 5.88 2.07 -22.74
C TYR A 272 5.92 3.59 -22.49
N LEU A 273 6.83 4.32 -23.15
CA LEU A 273 6.93 5.79 -23.04
C LEU A 273 5.69 6.51 -23.56
N THR A 274 5.11 6.01 -24.66
CA THR A 274 3.86 6.56 -25.20
C THR A 274 2.72 6.42 -24.17
N ARG A 275 2.57 5.23 -23.58
CA ARG A 275 1.57 4.98 -22.54
C ARG A 275 1.80 5.82 -21.28
N PHE A 276 3.06 6.09 -20.93
CA PHE A 276 3.36 7.00 -19.83
C PHE A 276 2.90 8.43 -20.13
N VAL A 277 3.14 8.94 -21.33
CA VAL A 277 2.65 10.26 -21.76
C VAL A 277 1.12 10.30 -21.82
N GLU A 278 0.49 9.22 -22.23
CA GLU A 278 -0.97 9.05 -22.27
C GLU A 278 -1.64 9.16 -20.91
N LEU A 279 -0.93 8.85 -19.80
CA LEU A 279 -1.42 9.10 -18.44
C LEU A 279 -1.82 10.57 -18.21
N PHE A 280 -1.19 11.50 -18.93
CA PHE A 280 -1.40 12.93 -18.76
C PHE A 280 -2.17 13.58 -19.91
N THR A 281 -2.20 12.95 -21.09
CA THR A 281 -2.81 13.53 -22.31
C THR A 281 -4.24 13.06 -22.52
N ILE A 282 -4.55 11.78 -22.33
CA ILE A 282 -5.90 11.25 -22.53
C ILE A 282 -6.81 11.69 -21.37
N PRO A 283 -7.90 12.43 -21.61
CA PRO A 283 -8.71 13.04 -20.53
C PRO A 283 -9.24 12.05 -19.51
N ARG A 284 -9.68 10.87 -19.94
CA ARG A 284 -10.16 9.80 -19.03
C ARG A 284 -9.03 9.26 -18.16
N VAL A 285 -7.88 8.95 -18.77
CA VAL A 285 -6.71 8.39 -18.08
C VAL A 285 -6.11 9.43 -17.14
N ARG A 286 -6.01 10.69 -17.56
CA ARG A 286 -5.53 11.80 -16.73
C ARG A 286 -6.36 11.98 -15.45
N ARG A 287 -7.68 11.82 -15.52
CA ARG A 287 -8.55 11.90 -14.33
C ARG A 287 -8.33 10.73 -13.38
N ALA A 288 -8.14 9.52 -13.92
CA ALA A 288 -7.75 8.36 -13.12
C ALA A 288 -6.36 8.57 -12.47
N THR A 289 -5.41 9.10 -13.23
CA THR A 289 -4.07 9.45 -12.73
C THR A 289 -4.14 10.47 -11.61
N LEU A 290 -4.97 11.51 -11.73
CA LEU A 290 -5.18 12.50 -10.68
C LEU A 290 -5.80 11.87 -9.42
N ALA A 291 -6.84 11.04 -9.56
CA ALA A 291 -7.48 10.39 -8.42
C ALA A 291 -6.52 9.41 -7.72
N SER A 292 -5.76 8.62 -8.49
CA SER A 292 -4.71 7.75 -7.96
C SER A 292 -3.60 8.55 -7.25
N PHE A 293 -3.14 9.66 -7.84
CA PHE A 293 -2.17 10.55 -7.22
C PHE A 293 -2.68 11.06 -5.86
N VAL A 294 -3.94 11.51 -5.79
CA VAL A 294 -4.53 12.03 -4.55
C VAL A 294 -4.55 10.99 -3.45
N VAL A 295 -4.98 9.76 -3.72
CA VAL A 295 -5.02 8.73 -2.68
C VAL A 295 -3.61 8.28 -2.26
N MET A 296 -2.64 8.25 -3.17
CA MET A 296 -1.26 7.87 -2.88
C MET A 296 -0.49 8.94 -2.10
N ILE A 297 -0.71 10.23 -2.40
CA ILE A 297 -0.11 11.31 -1.62
C ILE A 297 -0.80 11.44 -0.26
N ALA A 298 -2.11 11.23 -0.18
CA ALA A 298 -2.87 11.26 1.06
C ALA A 298 -2.33 10.24 2.08
N GLN A 299 -1.93 9.04 1.61
CA GLN A 299 -1.27 8.04 2.44
C GLN A 299 0.02 8.56 3.09
N GLN A 300 0.76 9.41 2.40
CA GLN A 300 1.97 10.01 2.97
C GLN A 300 1.62 11.19 3.87
N MET A 301 0.64 12.00 3.48
CA MET A 301 0.17 13.15 4.27
C MET A 301 -0.43 12.74 5.63
N CYS A 302 -0.99 11.53 5.75
CA CYS A 302 -1.56 11.07 7.02
C CYS A 302 -0.53 10.92 8.14
N GLY A 303 0.76 10.73 7.81
CA GLY A 303 1.83 10.66 8.80
C GLY A 303 2.14 9.25 9.32
N ILE A 304 1.57 8.19 8.76
CA ILE A 304 1.84 6.82 9.22
C ILE A 304 3.31 6.44 9.08
N ASN A 305 3.94 6.86 7.98
CA ASN A 305 5.32 6.51 7.70
C ASN A 305 6.31 7.24 8.60
N ILE A 306 6.00 8.46 9.06
CA ILE A 306 6.85 9.13 10.07
C ILE A 306 6.84 8.37 11.40
N VAL A 307 5.68 7.85 11.81
CA VAL A 307 5.58 7.02 13.01
C VAL A 307 6.30 5.68 12.79
N ALA A 308 6.12 5.04 11.64
CA ALA A 308 6.79 3.78 11.33
C ALA A 308 8.33 3.91 11.28
N PHE A 309 8.86 5.03 10.78
CA PHE A 309 10.31 5.23 10.62
C PHE A 309 10.98 5.83 11.85
N TYR A 310 10.27 6.64 12.65
CA TYR A 310 10.85 7.48 13.70
C TYR A 310 10.13 7.39 15.05
N SER A 311 9.19 6.43 15.25
CA SER A 311 8.46 6.33 16.51
C SER A 311 9.39 6.16 17.70
N SER A 312 10.43 5.35 17.61
CA SER A 312 11.40 5.19 18.70
C SER A 312 12.10 6.51 19.06
N THR A 313 12.46 7.32 18.05
CA THR A 313 13.03 8.66 18.27
C THR A 313 12.03 9.60 18.94
N VAL A 314 10.77 9.58 18.50
CA VAL A 314 9.70 10.41 19.08
C VAL A 314 9.43 10.03 20.54
N PHE A 315 9.36 8.73 20.83
CA PHE A 315 9.17 8.26 22.22
C PHE A 315 10.39 8.54 23.10
N ALA A 316 11.61 8.46 22.57
CA ALA A 316 12.82 8.86 23.29
C ALA A 316 12.82 10.36 23.62
N GLN A 317 12.37 11.23 22.70
CA GLN A 317 12.19 12.67 22.96
C GLN A 317 11.05 12.97 23.95
N ALA A 318 10.12 12.03 24.15
CA ALA A 318 9.10 12.09 25.19
C ALA A 318 9.62 11.58 26.55
N GLY A 319 10.93 11.43 26.74
CA GLY A 319 11.53 11.00 28.01
C GLY A 319 11.53 9.47 28.22
N ALA A 320 11.14 8.67 27.23
CA ALA A 320 11.22 7.22 27.33
C ALA A 320 12.68 6.73 27.25
N SER A 321 13.02 5.72 28.02
CA SER A 321 14.27 4.98 27.81
C SER A 321 14.27 4.29 26.44
N ASN A 322 15.45 3.99 25.91
CA ASN A 322 15.56 3.30 24.61
C ASN A 322 14.73 2.01 24.57
N THR A 323 14.69 1.26 25.65
CA THR A 323 13.89 0.03 25.76
C THR A 323 12.38 0.32 25.72
N GLU A 324 11.90 1.31 26.46
CA GLU A 324 10.48 1.71 26.46
C GLU A 324 10.06 2.26 25.10
N ALA A 325 10.91 3.05 24.45
CA ALA A 325 10.68 3.56 23.09
C ALA A 325 10.53 2.43 22.06
N LEU A 326 11.36 1.40 22.15
CA LEU A 326 11.25 0.21 21.29
C LEU A 326 9.98 -0.59 21.60
N PHE A 327 9.59 -0.75 22.88
CA PHE A 327 8.34 -1.42 23.24
C PHE A 327 7.11 -0.63 22.79
N ALA A 328 7.10 0.70 22.90
CA ALA A 328 6.02 1.52 22.39
C ALA A 328 5.90 1.41 20.85
N SER A 329 7.03 1.40 20.13
CA SER A 329 7.05 1.20 18.68
C SER A 329 6.57 -0.21 18.29
N TRP A 330 6.92 -1.22 19.07
CA TRP A 330 6.40 -2.59 18.89
C TRP A 330 4.88 -2.65 19.09
N GLY A 331 4.36 -1.99 20.13
CA GLY A 331 2.92 -1.86 20.37
C GLY A 331 2.18 -1.19 19.21
N PHE A 332 2.75 -0.12 18.65
CA PHE A 332 2.23 0.52 17.44
C PHE A 332 2.15 -0.47 16.27
N GLY A 333 3.22 -1.25 16.03
CA GLY A 333 3.25 -2.26 14.97
C GLY A 333 2.20 -3.35 15.17
N LEU A 334 2.00 -3.82 16.41
CA LEU A 334 0.99 -4.81 16.77
C LEU A 334 -0.42 -4.29 16.49
N VAL A 335 -0.74 -3.07 16.95
CA VAL A 335 -2.05 -2.45 16.73
C VAL A 335 -2.31 -2.25 15.24
N ASN A 336 -1.31 -1.76 14.49
CA ASN A 336 -1.42 -1.61 13.04
C ASN A 336 -1.76 -2.94 12.36
N PHE A 337 -1.12 -4.03 12.74
CA PHE A 337 -1.39 -5.37 12.19
C PHE A 337 -2.78 -5.88 12.57
N LEU A 338 -3.16 -5.81 13.85
CA LEU A 338 -4.46 -6.31 14.31
C LEU A 338 -5.64 -5.55 13.65
N PHE A 339 -5.53 -4.23 13.54
CA PHE A 339 -6.58 -3.41 12.94
C PHE A 339 -6.57 -3.42 11.40
N ALA A 340 -5.60 -4.08 10.76
CA ALA A 340 -5.65 -4.35 9.32
C ALA A 340 -6.64 -5.47 8.94
N PHE A 341 -7.00 -6.40 9.85
CA PHE A 341 -7.98 -7.46 9.56
C PHE A 341 -9.39 -6.95 9.24
N PRO A 342 -9.97 -5.97 9.95
CA PRO A 342 -11.26 -5.40 9.60
C PRO A 342 -11.34 -4.87 8.16
N ALA A 343 -10.23 -4.40 7.59
CA ALA A 343 -10.19 -3.89 6.22
C ALA A 343 -10.65 -4.94 5.18
N VAL A 344 -10.33 -6.21 5.40
CA VAL A 344 -10.71 -7.31 4.49
C VAL A 344 -12.23 -7.40 4.30
N PHE A 345 -13.01 -7.06 5.34
CA PHE A 345 -14.46 -7.10 5.32
C PHE A 345 -15.10 -5.74 5.01
N THR A 346 -14.44 -4.66 5.38
CA THR A 346 -15.02 -3.31 5.32
C THR A 346 -14.86 -2.65 3.98
N ILE A 347 -13.80 -2.93 3.23
CA ILE A 347 -13.51 -2.24 1.96
C ILE A 347 -14.57 -2.46 0.88
N ASP A 348 -15.11 -3.68 0.78
CA ASP A 348 -16.17 -4.01 -0.18
C ASP A 348 -17.57 -3.67 0.35
N THR A 349 -17.72 -3.58 1.69
CA THR A 349 -19.00 -3.27 2.33
C THR A 349 -19.27 -1.77 2.35
N PHE A 350 -18.30 -0.96 2.77
CA PHE A 350 -18.48 0.50 2.89
C PHE A 350 -18.05 1.25 1.63
N GLY A 351 -17.05 0.75 0.90
CA GLY A 351 -16.48 1.40 -0.29
C GLY A 351 -15.17 2.13 0.02
N ARG A 352 -14.41 2.41 -1.05
CA ARG A 352 -13.04 2.95 -0.96
C ARG A 352 -13.05 4.39 -0.46
N ARG A 353 -13.79 5.25 -1.14
CA ARG A 353 -13.91 6.67 -0.79
C ARG A 353 -14.55 6.88 0.58
N THR A 354 -15.59 6.12 0.89
CA THR A 354 -16.30 6.24 2.17
C THR A 354 -15.39 5.92 3.35
N LEU A 355 -14.55 4.87 3.24
CA LEU A 355 -13.56 4.53 4.26
C LEU A 355 -12.56 5.66 4.47
N LEU A 356 -12.03 6.25 3.38
CA LEU A 356 -11.11 7.37 3.47
C LEU A 356 -11.74 8.58 4.18
N LEU A 357 -12.95 8.98 3.76
CA LEU A 357 -13.65 10.13 4.37
C LEU A 357 -14.00 9.91 5.84
N PHE A 358 -14.14 8.65 6.29
CA PHE A 358 -14.34 8.32 7.70
C PHE A 358 -13.04 8.32 8.50
N THR A 359 -11.96 7.77 7.96
CA THR A 359 -10.72 7.54 8.71
C THR A 359 -9.85 8.80 8.83
N PHE A 360 -9.81 9.68 7.83
CA PHE A 360 -8.99 10.90 7.87
C PHE A 360 -9.33 11.85 9.03
N PRO A 361 -10.61 12.16 9.32
CA PRO A 361 -10.93 12.97 10.50
C PRO A 361 -10.48 12.31 11.80
N GLN A 362 -10.57 10.97 11.89
CA GLN A 362 -10.13 10.22 13.07
C GLN A 362 -8.61 10.28 13.24
N MET A 363 -7.86 10.17 12.16
CA MET A 363 -6.41 10.34 12.18
C MET A 363 -5.99 11.76 12.55
N ALA A 364 -6.70 12.77 12.04
CA ALA A 364 -6.41 14.17 12.33
C ALA A 364 -6.53 14.49 13.85
N TRP A 365 -7.66 14.15 14.47
CA TRP A 365 -7.86 14.46 15.88
C TRP A 365 -6.98 13.62 16.81
N THR A 366 -6.69 12.35 16.46
CA THR A 366 -5.81 11.50 17.27
C THR A 366 -4.37 12.00 17.27
N LEU A 367 -3.84 12.44 16.10
CA LEU A 367 -2.53 13.08 16.04
C LEU A 367 -2.50 14.42 16.79
N LEU A 368 -3.57 15.21 16.70
CA LEU A 368 -3.67 16.46 17.45
C LEU A 368 -3.68 16.20 18.96
N ALA A 369 -4.42 15.18 19.41
CA ALA A 369 -4.44 14.77 20.81
C ALA A 369 -3.06 14.27 21.26
N ALA A 370 -2.37 13.45 20.44
CA ALA A 370 -1.00 13.03 20.71
C ALA A 370 -0.06 14.22 20.85
N ALA A 371 -0.18 15.23 19.97
CA ALA A 371 0.60 16.46 20.03
C ALA A 371 0.42 17.21 21.36
N PHE A 372 -0.81 17.34 21.84
CA PHE A 372 -1.09 18.02 23.11
C PHE A 372 -0.66 17.20 24.34
N CYS A 373 -0.54 15.88 24.25
CA CYS A 373 -0.04 15.05 25.33
C CYS A 373 1.43 15.38 25.70
N PHE A 374 2.21 15.96 24.80
CA PHE A 374 3.58 16.43 25.10
C PHE A 374 3.63 17.61 26.08
N TYR A 375 2.51 18.29 26.33
CA TYR A 375 2.44 19.32 27.41
C TYR A 375 2.21 18.74 28.82
N ILE A 376 1.92 17.45 28.94
CA ILE A 376 1.83 16.79 30.24
C ILE A 376 3.25 16.75 30.84
N PRO A 377 3.45 17.04 32.14
CA PRO A 377 4.77 16.98 32.74
C PRO A 377 5.45 15.61 32.57
N GLU A 378 6.73 15.59 32.18
CA GLU A 378 7.50 14.37 31.91
C GLU A 378 7.62 13.43 33.12
N GLU A 379 7.59 14.00 34.34
CA GLU A 379 7.60 13.24 35.60
C GLU A 379 6.34 12.39 35.79
N SER A 380 5.26 12.69 35.07
CA SER A 380 4.00 11.96 35.17
C SER A 380 4.04 10.67 34.32
N LYS A 381 3.69 9.53 34.95
CA LYS A 381 3.48 8.28 34.26
C LYS A 381 2.42 8.38 33.15
N ALA A 382 1.53 9.36 33.22
CA ALA A 382 0.52 9.61 32.21
C ALA A 382 1.10 10.19 30.91
N HIS A 383 2.26 10.88 30.95
CA HIS A 383 2.87 11.52 29.79
C HIS A 383 3.10 10.54 28.65
N LEU A 384 3.97 9.56 28.85
CA LEU A 384 4.30 8.54 27.85
C LEU A 384 3.09 7.66 27.50
N ALA A 385 2.27 7.30 28.52
CA ALA A 385 1.11 6.44 28.29
C ALA A 385 0.05 7.11 27.40
N CYS A 386 -0.23 8.40 27.58
CA CYS A 386 -1.18 9.15 26.76
C CYS A 386 -0.66 9.33 25.33
N ILE A 387 0.63 9.66 25.14
CA ILE A 387 1.24 9.77 23.81
C ILE A 387 1.12 8.42 23.07
N ALA A 388 1.52 7.33 23.73
CA ALA A 388 1.42 5.99 23.14
C ALA A 388 -0.02 5.61 22.81
N LEU A 389 -0.98 5.90 23.70
CA LEU A 389 -2.40 5.62 23.47
C LEU A 389 -2.93 6.30 22.20
N PHE A 390 -2.67 7.60 22.02
CA PHE A 390 -3.17 8.32 20.84
C PHE A 390 -2.44 7.94 19.56
N VAL A 391 -1.15 7.58 19.63
CA VAL A 391 -0.42 7.00 18.49
C VAL A 391 -0.98 5.62 18.12
N PHE A 392 -1.37 4.79 19.08
CA PHE A 392 -2.01 3.50 18.81
C PHE A 392 -3.42 3.67 18.23
N LEU A 393 -4.21 4.62 18.74
CA LEU A 393 -5.52 4.95 18.17
C LEU A 393 -5.40 5.47 16.73
N PHE A 394 -4.39 6.30 16.47
CA PHE A 394 -4.07 6.74 15.12
C PHE A 394 -3.80 5.56 14.19
N ALA A 395 -2.96 4.59 14.60
CA ALA A 395 -2.70 3.38 13.83
C ALA A 395 -3.95 2.53 13.62
N ALA A 396 -4.81 2.43 14.63
CA ALA A 396 -6.05 1.67 14.57
C ALA A 396 -7.05 2.27 13.55
N PHE A 397 -7.08 3.60 13.40
CA PHE A 397 -7.91 4.25 12.37
C PHE A 397 -7.27 4.23 10.99
N TYR A 398 -5.94 4.29 10.88
CA TYR A 398 -5.22 4.19 9.62
C TYR A 398 -5.43 2.82 8.94
N SER A 399 -5.28 1.75 9.70
CA SER A 399 -5.16 0.39 9.17
C SER A 399 -6.34 -0.09 8.33
N PRO A 400 -7.64 0.16 8.67
CA PRO A 400 -8.76 -0.29 7.86
C PRO A 400 -9.06 0.60 6.65
N GLY A 401 -8.61 1.86 6.65
CA GLY A 401 -8.89 2.85 5.60
C GLY A 401 -7.71 3.04 4.67
N GLU A 402 -6.81 3.91 5.09
CA GLU A 402 -5.71 4.40 4.25
C GLU A 402 -4.61 3.34 4.00
N GLY A 403 -4.56 2.27 4.79
CA GLY A 403 -3.64 1.16 4.55
C GLY A 403 -3.86 0.51 3.18
N PRO A 404 -5.00 -0.18 2.97
CA PRO A 404 -5.25 -0.95 1.76
C PRO A 404 -5.85 -0.13 0.61
N VAL A 405 -6.61 0.94 0.89
CA VAL A 405 -7.40 1.65 -0.13
C VAL A 405 -6.55 2.26 -1.24
N PRO A 406 -5.41 2.95 -1.01
CA PRO A 406 -4.65 3.59 -2.09
C PRO A 406 -4.20 2.61 -3.17
N PHE A 407 -3.69 1.45 -2.78
CA PHE A 407 -3.23 0.42 -3.72
C PHE A 407 -4.38 -0.24 -4.46
N THR A 408 -5.46 -0.59 -3.76
CA THR A 408 -6.65 -1.20 -4.36
C THR A 408 -7.33 -0.23 -5.31
N TYR A 409 -7.54 1.02 -4.87
CA TYR A 409 -8.14 2.08 -5.68
C TYR A 409 -7.35 2.33 -6.96
N SER A 410 -6.03 2.48 -6.85
CA SER A 410 -5.16 2.70 -8.01
C SER A 410 -5.18 1.53 -8.98
N ALA A 411 -5.28 0.28 -8.50
CA ALA A 411 -5.41 -0.89 -9.36
C ALA A 411 -6.76 -0.95 -10.11
N GLU A 412 -7.82 -0.35 -9.56
CA GLU A 412 -9.17 -0.35 -10.14
C GLU A 412 -9.38 0.76 -11.18
N VAL A 413 -8.85 1.97 -10.93
CA VAL A 413 -9.19 3.17 -11.74
C VAL A 413 -8.53 3.21 -13.11
N PHE A 414 -7.40 2.54 -13.30
CA PHE A 414 -6.73 2.53 -14.60
C PHE A 414 -7.36 1.53 -15.57
N PRO A 415 -7.59 1.92 -16.84
CA PRO A 415 -8.01 1.00 -17.88
C PRO A 415 -6.96 -0.08 -18.10
N LEU A 416 -7.38 -1.25 -18.60
CA LEU A 416 -6.51 -2.41 -18.78
C LEU A 416 -5.22 -2.11 -19.56
N SER A 417 -5.33 -1.26 -20.60
CA SER A 417 -4.21 -0.85 -21.46
C SER A 417 -3.12 -0.03 -20.73
N HIS A 418 -3.49 0.74 -19.70
CA HIS A 418 -2.61 1.64 -18.96
C HIS A 418 -2.34 1.19 -17.52
N ARG A 419 -2.89 0.05 -17.09
CA ARG A 419 -2.85 -0.39 -15.69
C ARG A 419 -1.43 -0.61 -15.19
N GLU A 420 -0.56 -1.25 -15.98
CA GLU A 420 0.82 -1.55 -15.57
C GLU A 420 1.59 -0.23 -15.33
N VAL A 421 1.55 0.69 -16.29
CA VAL A 421 2.21 2.01 -16.18
C VAL A 421 1.56 2.89 -15.10
N GLY A 422 0.23 2.86 -15.00
CA GLY A 422 -0.51 3.60 -13.97
C GLY A 422 -0.19 3.13 -12.55
N MET A 423 -0.04 1.82 -12.34
CA MET A 423 0.39 1.29 -11.05
C MET A 423 1.83 1.65 -10.72
N SER A 424 2.75 1.61 -11.71
CA SER A 424 4.13 2.06 -11.51
C SER A 424 4.19 3.54 -11.11
N TRP A 425 3.38 4.39 -11.75
CA TRP A 425 3.20 5.79 -11.37
C TRP A 425 2.68 5.95 -9.94
N ALA A 426 1.63 5.20 -9.58
CA ALA A 426 1.03 5.25 -8.25
C ALA A 426 2.02 4.88 -7.15
N VAL A 427 2.73 3.75 -7.31
CA VAL A 427 3.74 3.27 -6.36
C VAL A 427 4.93 4.23 -6.30
N ALA A 428 5.40 4.74 -7.45
CA ALA A 428 6.48 5.72 -7.49
C ALA A 428 6.10 7.03 -6.78
N THR A 429 4.86 7.48 -6.92
CA THR A 429 4.33 8.65 -6.18
C THR A 429 4.34 8.38 -4.68
N CYS A 430 3.81 7.24 -4.24
CA CYS A 430 3.78 6.86 -2.83
C CYS A 430 5.18 6.85 -2.22
N LEU A 431 6.12 6.13 -2.84
CA LEU A 431 7.48 6.00 -2.34
C LEU A 431 8.30 7.31 -2.47
N GLY A 432 8.06 8.09 -3.52
CA GLY A 432 8.69 9.41 -3.67
C GLY A 432 8.33 10.38 -2.56
N TRP A 433 7.05 10.44 -2.18
CA TRP A 433 6.62 11.26 -1.04
C TRP A 433 7.08 10.66 0.30
N ALA A 434 7.16 9.33 0.44
CA ALA A 434 7.80 8.71 1.61
C ALA A 434 9.27 9.14 1.76
N ALA A 435 10.00 9.30 0.64
CA ALA A 435 11.36 9.84 0.67
C ALA A 435 11.39 11.29 1.19
N VAL A 436 10.48 12.15 0.70
CA VAL A 436 10.39 13.54 1.18
C VAL A 436 10.13 13.60 2.68
N LEU A 437 9.19 12.79 3.17
CA LEU A 437 8.89 12.72 4.62
C LEU A 437 10.11 12.26 5.41
N SER A 438 10.77 11.20 4.96
CA SER A 438 11.93 10.63 5.65
C SER A 438 13.10 11.62 5.73
N ILE A 439 13.33 12.42 4.67
CA ILE A 439 14.37 13.45 4.66
C ILE A 439 14.05 14.60 5.61
N THR A 440 12.80 15.07 5.59
CA THR A 440 12.42 16.31 6.28
C THR A 440 12.11 16.12 7.76
N PHE A 441 11.68 14.94 8.17
CA PHE A 441 11.14 14.71 9.52
C PHE A 441 12.17 14.90 10.65
N PRO A 442 13.45 14.43 10.57
CA PRO A 442 14.42 14.70 11.64
C PRO A 442 14.62 16.20 11.88
N ARG A 443 14.68 17.01 10.81
CA ARG A 443 14.78 18.46 10.92
C ARG A 443 13.49 19.09 11.48
N MET A 444 12.32 18.58 11.08
CA MET A 444 11.04 19.04 11.63
C MET A 444 10.96 18.80 13.14
N LEU A 445 11.37 17.63 13.62
CA LEU A 445 11.41 17.34 15.06
C LEU A 445 12.30 18.32 15.83
N ALA A 446 13.46 18.67 15.26
CA ALA A 446 14.39 19.58 15.90
C ALA A 446 13.88 21.04 15.94
N VAL A 447 13.20 21.52 14.89
CA VAL A 447 12.77 22.92 14.75
C VAL A 447 11.37 23.14 15.36
N MET A 448 10.43 22.22 15.08
CA MET A 448 9.02 22.39 15.46
C MET A 448 8.65 21.64 16.75
N THR A 449 9.58 20.90 17.33
CA THR A 449 9.33 19.93 18.42
C THR A 449 8.36 18.81 18.01
N PRO A 450 8.23 17.71 18.76
CA PRO A 450 7.24 16.66 18.46
C PRO A 450 5.80 17.18 18.39
N THR A 451 5.44 18.13 19.27
CA THR A 451 4.11 18.77 19.27
C THR A 451 3.82 19.46 17.95
N GLY A 452 4.73 20.31 17.47
CA GLY A 452 4.57 21.03 16.21
C GLY A 452 4.52 20.10 15.00
N ALA A 453 5.37 19.06 14.99
CA ALA A 453 5.39 18.07 13.93
C ALA A 453 4.05 17.29 13.82
N PHE A 454 3.50 16.82 14.95
CA PHE A 454 2.20 16.14 14.96
C PHE A 454 1.03 17.06 14.61
N CYS A 455 1.05 18.32 15.06
CA CYS A 455 0.06 19.33 14.65
C CYS A 455 0.12 19.58 13.13
N PHE A 456 1.32 19.66 12.55
CA PHE A 456 1.50 19.81 11.11
C PHE A 456 0.87 18.63 10.33
N TYR A 457 1.14 17.37 10.76
CA TYR A 457 0.54 16.20 10.13
C TYR A 457 -0.97 16.10 10.37
N ALA A 458 -1.48 16.56 11.50
CA ALA A 458 -2.93 16.69 11.72
C ALA A 458 -3.55 17.66 10.69
N GLY A 459 -2.91 18.78 10.41
CA GLY A 459 -3.31 19.72 9.36
C GLY A 459 -3.26 19.10 7.95
N LEU A 460 -2.22 18.31 7.66
CA LEU A 460 -2.13 17.57 6.40
C LEU A 460 -3.23 16.51 6.25
N ASN A 461 -3.67 15.86 7.33
CA ASN A 461 -4.83 14.96 7.29
C ASN A 461 -6.11 15.70 6.89
N VAL A 462 -6.33 16.90 7.41
CA VAL A 462 -7.48 17.73 6.99
C VAL A 462 -7.37 18.13 5.52
N THR A 463 -6.17 18.49 5.07
CA THR A 463 -5.93 18.81 3.65
C THR A 463 -6.19 17.61 2.76
N ALA A 464 -5.70 16.43 3.12
CA ALA A 464 -5.94 15.18 2.40
C ALA A 464 -7.43 14.82 2.36
N LEU A 465 -8.17 15.01 3.47
CA LEU A 465 -9.61 14.84 3.52
C LEU A 465 -10.32 15.70 2.48
N VAL A 466 -9.95 16.98 2.37
CA VAL A 466 -10.52 17.90 1.37
C VAL A 466 -10.17 17.45 -0.04
N MET A 467 -8.93 17.05 -0.29
CA MET A 467 -8.49 16.55 -1.59
C MET A 467 -9.27 15.29 -2.00
N ILE A 468 -9.44 14.33 -1.11
CA ILE A 468 -10.20 13.09 -1.35
C ILE A 468 -11.68 13.44 -1.63
N PHE A 469 -12.27 14.32 -0.84
CA PHE A 469 -13.65 14.75 -1.02
C PHE A 469 -13.89 15.36 -2.40
N LEU A 470 -12.96 16.17 -2.91
CA LEU A 470 -13.11 16.91 -4.16
C LEU A 470 -12.75 16.08 -5.41
N TRP A 471 -11.72 15.22 -5.35
CA TRP A 471 -11.11 14.62 -6.54
C TRP A 471 -11.24 13.11 -6.66
N VAL A 472 -11.65 12.42 -5.59
CA VAL A 472 -11.72 10.95 -5.60
C VAL A 472 -13.16 10.48 -5.73
N PRO A 473 -13.60 9.94 -6.91
CA PRO A 473 -14.89 9.29 -7.05
C PRO A 473 -14.92 7.92 -6.36
N GLU A 474 -16.11 7.43 -6.01
CA GLU A 474 -16.28 6.09 -5.45
C GLU A 474 -16.21 5.01 -6.55
N THR A 475 -15.48 3.93 -6.26
CA THR A 475 -15.28 2.80 -7.19
C THR A 475 -15.91 1.49 -6.72
N LYS A 476 -16.60 1.53 -5.56
CA LYS A 476 -17.19 0.34 -4.93
C LYS A 476 -18.07 -0.45 -5.88
N GLN A 477 -17.77 -1.76 -6.02
CA GLN A 477 -18.59 -2.72 -6.79
C GLN A 477 -18.94 -2.26 -8.22
N ARG A 478 -18.02 -1.50 -8.86
CA ARG A 478 -18.17 -1.05 -10.24
C ARG A 478 -17.39 -1.92 -11.21
N THR A 479 -17.98 -2.17 -12.38
CA THR A 479 -17.28 -2.82 -13.50
C THR A 479 -16.32 -1.83 -14.15
N LEU A 480 -15.41 -2.34 -15.00
CA LEU A 480 -14.46 -1.49 -15.73
C LEU A 480 -15.17 -0.49 -16.66
N GLU A 481 -16.25 -0.94 -17.30
CA GLU A 481 -17.08 -0.13 -18.20
C GLU A 481 -17.78 1.00 -17.43
N GLU A 482 -18.30 0.71 -16.23
CA GLU A 482 -18.89 1.72 -15.36
C GLU A 482 -17.84 2.73 -14.87
N LEU A 483 -16.62 2.28 -14.56
CA LEU A 483 -15.51 3.17 -14.19
C LEU A 483 -15.10 4.07 -15.36
N ASP A 484 -15.11 3.57 -16.59
CA ASP A 484 -14.86 4.39 -17.77
C ASP A 484 -15.89 5.52 -17.89
N TYR A 485 -17.15 5.23 -17.60
CA TYR A 485 -18.22 6.22 -17.58
C TYR A 485 -18.05 7.25 -16.44
N ILE A 486 -17.70 6.80 -15.24
CA ILE A 486 -17.44 7.66 -14.08
C ILE A 486 -16.28 8.63 -14.37
N PHE A 487 -15.18 8.12 -14.91
CA PHE A 487 -14.01 8.93 -15.24
C PHE A 487 -14.16 9.70 -16.57
N ALA A 488 -15.21 9.48 -17.35
CA ALA A 488 -15.57 10.34 -18.47
C ALA A 488 -16.12 11.70 -18.02
N VAL A 489 -16.68 11.81 -16.81
CA VAL A 489 -17.19 13.07 -16.25
C VAL A 489 -16.04 14.03 -15.91
N PRO A 490 -16.08 15.32 -16.33
CA PRO A 490 -15.06 16.30 -15.97
C PRO A 490 -14.91 16.47 -14.45
N THR A 491 -13.67 16.58 -13.99
CA THR A 491 -13.35 16.75 -12.56
C THR A 491 -14.03 17.98 -11.95
N THR A 492 -14.12 19.07 -12.69
CA THR A 492 -14.81 20.30 -12.25
C THR A 492 -16.29 20.07 -11.99
N LYS A 493 -16.96 19.26 -12.81
CA LYS A 493 -18.38 18.88 -12.61
C LYS A 493 -18.54 18.00 -11.38
N HIS A 494 -17.62 17.06 -11.17
CA HIS A 494 -17.59 16.23 -9.95
C HIS A 494 -17.38 17.10 -8.69
N MET A 495 -16.40 18.01 -8.69
CA MET A 495 -16.16 18.94 -7.56
C MET A 495 -17.38 19.80 -7.25
N HIS A 496 -18.00 20.39 -8.29
CA HIS A 496 -19.22 21.18 -8.11
C HIS A 496 -20.36 20.37 -7.48
N TYR A 497 -20.56 19.15 -7.96
CA TYR A 497 -21.56 18.25 -7.37
C TYR A 497 -21.27 17.93 -5.91
N GLN A 498 -20.01 17.64 -5.55
CA GLN A 498 -19.62 17.34 -4.17
C GLN A 498 -19.87 18.55 -3.24
N CYS A 499 -19.49 19.76 -3.65
CA CYS A 499 -19.64 20.95 -2.82
C CYS A 499 -21.09 21.43 -2.71
N PHE A 500 -21.86 21.43 -3.81
CA PHE A 500 -23.18 22.09 -3.86
C PHE A 500 -24.37 21.14 -3.75
N LYS A 501 -24.16 19.83 -3.90
CA LYS A 501 -25.24 18.82 -3.75
C LYS A 501 -24.95 17.87 -2.58
N VAL A 502 -23.77 17.22 -2.56
CA VAL A 502 -23.45 16.19 -1.56
C VAL A 502 -23.26 16.79 -0.18
N LEU A 503 -22.47 17.86 -0.04
CA LEU A 503 -22.19 18.47 1.26
C LEU A 503 -23.46 19.03 1.93
N PRO A 504 -24.32 19.84 1.24
CA PRO A 504 -25.59 20.28 1.83
C PRO A 504 -26.55 19.14 2.16
N TRP A 505 -26.62 18.11 1.28
CA TRP A 505 -27.39 16.92 1.55
C TRP A 505 -26.92 16.20 2.81
N TRP A 506 -25.61 16.00 2.97
CA TRP A 506 -25.03 15.35 4.14
C TRP A 506 -25.36 16.10 5.43
N ILE A 507 -25.22 17.44 5.43
CA ILE A 507 -25.57 18.30 6.55
C ILE A 507 -27.05 18.16 6.91
N GLN A 508 -27.93 18.20 5.91
CA GLN A 508 -29.38 18.09 6.14
C GLN A 508 -29.75 16.69 6.65
N ARG A 509 -29.14 15.64 6.11
CA ARG A 509 -29.44 14.24 6.45
C ARG A 509 -28.95 13.87 7.84
N TYR A 510 -27.68 14.18 8.16
CA TYR A 510 -27.02 13.67 9.37
C TYR A 510 -27.02 14.68 10.53
N ILE A 511 -26.92 15.96 10.28
CA ILE A 511 -26.94 17.00 11.34
C ILE A 511 -28.39 17.41 11.64
N PHE A 512 -29.14 17.80 10.62
CA PHE A 512 -30.52 18.21 10.80
C PHE A 512 -31.54 17.05 10.79
N ARG A 513 -31.11 15.82 10.54
CA ARG A 513 -31.94 14.59 10.51
C ARG A 513 -33.14 14.68 9.58
N ARG A 514 -33.08 15.48 8.51
CA ARG A 514 -34.12 15.61 7.50
C ARG A 514 -34.06 14.45 6.51
N ASP A 515 -35.21 13.96 6.07
CA ASP A 515 -35.25 12.92 5.04
C ASP A 515 -35.19 13.54 3.65
N VAL A 516 -33.97 13.82 3.18
CA VAL A 516 -33.69 14.40 1.87
C VAL A 516 -33.01 13.35 1.00
N LYS A 517 -33.49 13.19 -0.24
CA LYS A 517 -32.86 12.30 -1.24
C LYS A 517 -31.79 13.07 -2.00
N LEU A 518 -30.65 12.39 -2.25
CA LEU A 518 -29.56 12.90 -3.08
C LEU A 518 -29.80 12.49 -4.54
N GLU A 519 -29.80 13.44 -5.46
CA GLU A 519 -29.82 13.15 -6.90
C GLU A 519 -28.46 12.57 -7.33
N PRO A 520 -28.39 11.37 -7.93
CA PRO A 520 -27.13 10.77 -8.34
C PRO A 520 -26.50 11.55 -9.49
N LEU A 521 -25.17 11.71 -9.44
CA LEU A 521 -24.39 12.36 -10.50
C LEU A 521 -24.28 11.49 -11.75
N TYR A 522 -24.23 10.18 -11.56
CA TYR A 522 -24.03 9.20 -12.63
C TYR A 522 -25.37 8.54 -13.00
N LYS A 523 -25.66 8.42 -14.31
CA LYS A 523 -26.89 7.80 -14.80
C LYS A 523 -27.03 6.32 -14.41
N LEU A 524 -25.91 5.64 -14.19
CA LEU A 524 -25.87 4.26 -13.69
C LEU A 524 -26.52 4.11 -12.31
N ASP A 525 -26.44 5.15 -11.49
CA ASP A 525 -27.08 5.14 -10.17
C ASP A 525 -28.61 5.29 -10.26
N LEU A 526 -29.13 5.87 -11.34
CA LEU A 526 -30.57 5.96 -11.60
C LEU A 526 -31.16 4.58 -11.93
N THR A 527 -30.53 3.80 -12.80
CA THR A 527 -31.00 2.45 -13.15
C THR A 527 -30.97 1.50 -11.97
N ALA A 528 -29.90 1.52 -11.16
CA ALA A 528 -29.81 0.71 -9.95
C ALA A 528 -30.79 1.15 -8.84
N HIS A 529 -31.20 2.41 -8.84
CA HIS A 529 -32.22 2.91 -7.91
C HIS A 529 -33.61 2.47 -8.37
N ASP A 530 -33.91 2.60 -9.66
CA ASP A 530 -35.20 2.20 -10.24
C ASP A 530 -35.42 0.69 -10.12
N GLU A 531 -34.36 -0.15 -10.30
CA GLU A 531 -34.42 -1.59 -10.04
C GLU A 531 -34.70 -1.92 -8.56
N LYS A 532 -34.07 -1.19 -7.61
CA LYS A 532 -34.31 -1.37 -6.17
C LYS A 532 -35.69 -0.87 -5.73
N VAL A 533 -36.23 0.17 -6.36
CA VAL A 533 -37.58 0.66 -6.11
C VAL A 533 -38.59 -0.30 -6.71
N ALA A 534 -38.38 -0.76 -7.95
CA ALA A 534 -39.22 -1.77 -8.59
C ALA A 534 -39.22 -3.11 -7.84
N SER A 535 -38.07 -3.55 -7.28
CA SER A 535 -38.03 -4.75 -6.45
C SER A 535 -38.65 -4.60 -5.06
N ARG A 536 -38.84 -3.37 -4.57
CA ARG A 536 -39.57 -3.08 -3.31
C ARG A 536 -41.06 -2.86 -3.51
N GLU A 537 -41.44 -2.33 -4.66
CA GLU A 537 -42.86 -2.10 -5.01
C GLU A 537 -43.50 -3.30 -5.72
N GLY A 538 -42.67 -4.17 -6.35
CA GLY A 538 -43.09 -5.39 -7.02
C GLY A 538 -42.87 -6.63 -6.18
N GLY A 539 -43.52 -6.75 -5.05
CA GLY A 539 -43.72 -8.04 -4.38
C GLY A 539 -44.63 -8.95 -5.21
N GLY A 540 -44.09 -9.58 -6.26
CA GLY A 540 -44.84 -10.58 -7.03
C GLY A 540 -44.65 -10.48 -8.54
N GLN A 541 -44.00 -11.50 -9.06
CA GLN A 541 -43.85 -11.90 -10.46
C GLN A 541 -42.57 -11.44 -11.16
N VAL A 542 -41.62 -12.37 -11.14
CA VAL A 542 -40.54 -12.47 -12.12
C VAL A 542 -41.17 -12.75 -13.49
N ILE A 543 -41.17 -11.77 -14.38
CA ILE A 543 -41.38 -11.99 -15.80
C ILE A 543 -40.00 -12.20 -16.42
N SER A 544 -39.72 -13.45 -16.80
CA SER A 544 -38.61 -13.78 -17.68
C SER A 544 -38.83 -13.14 -19.05
N PRO A 545 -37.87 -12.49 -19.68
CA PRO A 545 -37.97 -12.12 -21.09
C PRO A 545 -37.80 -13.38 -21.92
N ASN A 546 -38.88 -13.89 -22.46
CA ASN A 546 -38.86 -14.83 -23.58
C ASN A 546 -38.37 -14.13 -24.82
N THR A 547 -37.39 -14.79 -25.45
CA THR A 547 -37.19 -15.02 -26.89
C THR A 547 -38.18 -14.30 -27.82
N GLU A 548 -37.63 -13.44 -28.69
CA GLU A 548 -37.95 -13.48 -30.13
C GLU A 548 -37.10 -12.44 -30.89
N MET A 549 -36.40 -12.98 -31.94
CA MET A 549 -35.65 -12.41 -33.07
C MET A 549 -34.21 -11.98 -32.83
#